data_846762d298927401044c8bb50786c744
#
_entry.id   846762d298927401044c8bb50786c744
#
_cell.length_a   1.000
_cell.length_b   1.000
_cell.length_c   1.000
_cell.angle_alpha   90.00
_cell.angle_beta   90.00
_cell.angle_gamma   90.00
#
_symmetry.space_group_name_H-M   'P 1'
#
loop_
_entity.id
_entity.type
_entity.pdbx_description
1 polymer ?
#
loop_
_entity_poly.entity_id
_entity_poly.type
_entity_poly.pdbx_seq_one_letter_code
_entity_poly.pdbx_strand_id
1 'polypeptide(L)'
;MTPHPFSEIASYHAHIYFDGPQQRAVALAVREQIAQRFQVALGNVHDQPVGPHVRPMYQISFDIATFATLVPWLMLNRGGLAVLIHPNTGRERDDHLHQALWLGEMLPIINSEMLSVLTQPEGPRPVNTHPTLSC
;
A
#
# COMPACT_ATOMS: atom_id res chain seq x y z
N MET A 1 17.55 2.18 -23.47
CA MET A 1 16.12 1.93 -23.15
C MET A 1 15.33 3.22 -23.18
N THR A 2 14.06 3.15 -23.46
CA THR A 2 13.17 4.31 -23.40
C THR A 2 12.53 4.34 -21.99
N PRO A 3 12.72 5.42 -21.21
CA PRO A 3 12.12 5.52 -19.89
C PRO A 3 10.59 5.54 -19.96
N HIS A 4 9.97 4.94 -18.95
CA HIS A 4 8.53 5.06 -18.75
C HIS A 4 8.20 6.45 -18.21
N PRO A 5 7.21 7.15 -18.75
CA PRO A 5 6.82 8.45 -18.23
C PRO A 5 6.12 8.32 -16.87
N PHE A 6 6.36 9.27 -15.98
CA PHE A 6 5.72 9.33 -14.67
C PHE A 6 4.19 9.31 -14.75
N SER A 7 3.63 9.84 -15.84
CA SER A 7 2.18 9.89 -16.08
C SER A 7 1.52 8.51 -16.23
N GLU A 8 2.30 7.42 -16.36
CA GLU A 8 1.75 6.06 -16.32
C GLU A 8 1.21 5.67 -14.95
N ILE A 9 1.64 6.34 -13.88
CA ILE A 9 1.17 6.07 -12.53
C ILE A 9 -0.15 6.79 -12.30
N ALA A 10 -1.24 6.05 -12.13
CA ALA A 10 -2.55 6.62 -11.86
C ALA A 10 -2.80 6.84 -10.37
N SER A 11 -2.25 5.97 -9.53
CA SER A 11 -2.36 6.03 -8.06
C SER A 11 -1.34 5.08 -7.45
N TYR A 12 -1.38 4.97 -6.11
CA TYR A 12 -0.54 4.04 -5.35
C TYR A 12 -1.37 3.19 -4.41
N HIS A 13 -0.85 1.99 -4.12
CA HIS A 13 -1.30 1.19 -2.98
C HIS A 13 -0.15 1.00 -1.99
N ALA A 14 -0.47 1.06 -0.71
CA ALA A 14 0.39 0.55 0.35
C ALA A 14 -0.33 -0.62 1.02
N HIS A 15 0.38 -1.73 1.21
CA HIS A 15 -0.11 -2.89 1.95
C HIS A 15 0.66 -2.97 3.26
N ILE A 16 -0.03 -2.86 4.38
CA ILE A 16 0.57 -2.94 5.71
C ILE A 16 0.29 -4.34 6.25
N TYR A 17 1.37 -5.11 6.46
CA TYR A 17 1.30 -6.50 6.87
C TYR A 17 1.49 -6.63 8.37
N PHE A 18 0.88 -7.66 8.94
CA PHE A 18 1.13 -8.01 10.33
C PHE A 18 1.18 -9.53 10.49
N ASP A 19 1.91 -9.96 11.51
CA ASP A 19 2.10 -11.37 11.84
C ASP A 19 1.89 -11.53 13.34
N GLY A 20 0.78 -12.16 13.71
CA GLY A 20 0.43 -12.42 15.09
C GLY A 20 -0.28 -11.26 15.79
N PRO A 21 -0.78 -11.50 17.02
CA PRO A 21 -1.65 -10.55 17.71
C PRO A 21 -0.95 -9.25 18.14
N GLN A 22 0.34 -9.29 18.46
CA GLN A 22 1.09 -8.08 18.83
C GLN A 22 1.26 -7.15 17.63
N GLN A 23 1.67 -7.68 16.50
CA GLN A 23 1.78 -6.89 15.27
C GLN A 23 0.41 -6.41 14.78
N ARG A 24 -0.63 -7.23 14.95
CA ARG A 24 -1.98 -6.80 14.61
C ARG A 24 -2.39 -5.55 15.38
N ALA A 25 -2.12 -5.51 16.68
CA ALA A 25 -2.43 -4.34 17.49
C ALA A 25 -1.68 -3.09 17.01
N VAL A 26 -0.40 -3.24 16.67
CA VAL A 26 0.41 -2.15 16.09
C VAL A 26 -0.18 -1.72 14.75
N ALA A 27 -0.52 -2.66 13.88
CA ALA A 27 -1.08 -2.36 12.56
C ALA A 27 -2.40 -1.58 12.65
N LEU A 28 -3.27 -1.93 13.58
CA LEU A 28 -4.52 -1.21 13.82
C LEU A 28 -4.29 0.19 14.39
N ALA A 29 -3.30 0.35 15.27
CA ALA A 29 -2.91 1.66 15.79
C ALA A 29 -2.35 2.56 14.67
N VAL A 30 -1.49 2.02 13.81
CA VAL A 30 -0.97 2.73 12.63
C VAL A 30 -2.11 3.13 11.69
N ARG A 31 -3.08 2.24 11.47
CA ARG A 31 -4.26 2.51 10.63
C ARG A 31 -5.05 3.72 11.15
N GLU A 32 -5.28 3.77 12.44
CA GLU A 32 -5.97 4.90 13.08
C GLU A 32 -5.18 6.20 12.96
N GLN A 33 -3.87 6.16 13.16
CA GLN A 33 -2.99 7.32 13.01
C GLN A 33 -3.00 7.87 11.57
N ILE A 34 -3.04 6.97 10.59
CA ILE A 34 -3.16 7.35 9.17
C ILE A 34 -4.51 8.02 8.92
N ALA A 35 -5.60 7.44 9.41
CA ALA A 35 -6.94 8.00 9.24
C ALA A 35 -7.06 9.42 9.79
N GLN A 36 -6.35 9.71 10.87
CA GLN A 36 -6.36 11.02 11.52
C GLN A 36 -5.55 12.08 10.77
N ARG A 37 -4.65 11.69 9.87
CA ARG A 37 -3.67 12.61 9.24
C ARG A 37 -3.74 12.70 7.73
N PHE A 38 -4.26 11.69 7.04
CA PHE A 38 -4.20 11.61 5.58
C PHE A 38 -5.57 11.39 4.97
N GLN A 39 -5.80 12.01 3.83
CA GLN A 39 -6.95 11.74 2.97
C GLN A 39 -6.60 10.56 2.07
N VAL A 40 -7.04 9.38 2.45
CA VAL A 40 -6.76 8.11 1.75
C VAL A 40 -8.00 7.23 1.79
N ALA A 41 -7.97 6.16 0.99
CA ALA A 41 -8.97 5.10 1.07
C ALA A 41 -8.37 3.92 1.83
N LEU A 42 -8.86 3.68 3.05
CA LEU A 42 -8.47 2.52 3.84
C LEU A 42 -9.34 1.32 3.44
N GLY A 43 -8.69 0.25 3.03
CA GLY A 43 -9.34 -1.03 2.78
C GLY A 43 -9.66 -1.76 4.08
N ASN A 44 -10.39 -2.87 3.96
CA ASN A 44 -10.72 -3.71 5.10
C ASN A 44 -9.50 -4.41 5.66
N VAL A 45 -9.51 -4.66 6.96
CA VAL A 45 -8.48 -5.49 7.60
C VAL A 45 -8.75 -6.96 7.25
N HIS A 46 -7.76 -7.62 6.67
CA HIS A 46 -7.81 -9.05 6.34
C HIS A 46 -6.99 -9.81 7.37
N ASP A 47 -7.67 -10.61 8.18
CA ASP A 47 -7.03 -11.41 9.23
C ASP A 47 -6.46 -12.73 8.71
N GLN A 48 -6.68 -13.03 7.44
CA GLN A 48 -6.09 -14.16 6.72
C GLN A 48 -5.39 -13.66 5.46
N PRO A 49 -4.32 -14.33 5.02
CA PRO A 49 -3.68 -13.98 3.75
C PRO A 49 -4.68 -13.98 2.59
N VAL A 50 -4.59 -12.97 1.73
CA VAL A 50 -5.47 -12.82 0.55
C VAL A 50 -4.64 -12.49 -0.69
N GLY A 51 -5.11 -12.96 -1.85
CA GLY A 51 -4.48 -12.69 -3.14
C GLY A 51 -3.02 -13.11 -3.17
N PRO A 52 -2.10 -12.23 -3.62
CA PRO A 52 -0.68 -12.52 -3.68
C PRO A 52 0.06 -12.30 -2.35
N HIS A 53 -0.64 -11.93 -1.30
CA HIS A 53 -0.05 -11.56 -0.02
C HIS A 53 0.07 -12.75 0.92
N VAL A 54 1.23 -12.92 1.56
CA VAL A 54 1.55 -14.09 2.40
C VAL A 54 1.19 -13.90 3.87
N ARG A 55 0.77 -12.69 4.25
CA ARG A 55 0.37 -12.37 5.63
C ARG A 55 -0.96 -11.64 5.65
N PRO A 56 -1.66 -11.65 6.79
CA PRO A 56 -2.72 -10.69 7.06
C PRO A 56 -2.26 -9.26 6.79
N MET A 57 -3.16 -8.41 6.30
CA MET A 57 -2.82 -7.04 5.93
C MET A 57 -4.06 -6.17 5.75
N TYR A 58 -3.85 -4.87 5.57
CA TYR A 58 -4.83 -3.97 4.97
C TYR A 58 -4.17 -3.10 3.91
N GLN A 59 -4.97 -2.65 2.95
CA GLN A 59 -4.52 -1.80 1.85
C GLN A 59 -4.88 -0.35 2.10
N ILE A 60 -4.01 0.54 1.68
CA ILE A 60 -4.25 1.97 1.59
C ILE A 60 -4.16 2.35 0.12
N SER A 61 -5.21 2.96 -0.44
CA SER A 61 -5.18 3.55 -1.78
C SER A 61 -5.03 5.06 -1.65
N PHE A 62 -4.09 5.65 -2.41
CA PHE A 62 -3.83 7.08 -2.31
C PHE A 62 -3.36 7.66 -3.65
N ASP A 63 -3.52 8.95 -3.79
CA ASP A 63 -3.18 9.67 -5.00
C ASP A 63 -1.69 10.02 -5.06
N ILE A 64 -1.28 10.54 -6.22
CA ILE A 64 0.10 10.94 -6.48
C ILE A 64 0.57 11.98 -5.45
N ALA A 65 -0.25 12.97 -5.14
CA ALA A 65 0.12 14.09 -4.26
C ALA A 65 0.37 13.62 -2.82
N THR A 66 -0.29 12.56 -2.37
CA THR A 66 -0.15 12.04 -1.00
C THR A 66 1.14 11.26 -0.79
N PHE A 67 1.75 10.73 -1.86
CA PHE A 67 2.96 9.92 -1.75
C PHE A 67 4.08 10.64 -0.97
N ALA A 68 4.34 11.91 -1.26
CA ALA A 68 5.45 12.65 -0.69
C ALA A 68 5.35 12.88 0.82
N THR A 69 4.16 12.75 1.39
CA THR A 69 3.94 12.89 2.84
C THR A 69 3.67 11.56 3.53
N LEU A 70 2.88 10.69 2.92
CA LEU A 70 2.52 9.40 3.52
C LEU A 70 3.71 8.44 3.61
N VAL A 71 4.51 8.34 2.54
CA VAL A 71 5.63 7.40 2.53
C VAL A 71 6.70 7.76 3.55
N PRO A 72 7.18 9.00 3.65
CA PRO A 72 8.09 9.38 4.75
C PRO A 72 7.48 9.19 6.14
N TRP A 73 6.19 9.46 6.29
CA TRP A 73 5.51 9.22 7.57
C TRP A 73 5.54 7.73 7.95
N LEU A 74 5.28 6.84 6.98
CA LEU A 74 5.38 5.40 7.19
C LEU A 74 6.80 4.94 7.52
N MET A 75 7.81 5.54 6.88
CA MET A 75 9.20 5.24 7.21
C MET A 75 9.49 5.41 8.70
N LEU A 76 8.92 6.46 9.30
CA LEU A 76 9.16 6.81 10.70
C LEU A 76 8.17 6.14 11.67
N ASN A 77 6.95 5.83 11.23
CA ASN A 77 5.83 5.55 12.12
C ASN A 77 5.12 4.21 11.90
N ARG A 78 5.61 3.34 11.03
CA ARG A 78 4.95 2.05 10.74
C ARG A 78 5.08 1.01 11.86
N GLY A 79 5.79 1.30 12.93
CA GLY A 79 5.89 0.40 14.08
C GLY A 79 6.65 -0.90 13.80
N GLY A 80 7.63 -0.89 12.89
CA GLY A 80 8.42 -2.08 12.54
C GLY A 80 7.73 -3.06 11.59
N LEU A 81 6.52 -2.76 11.12
CA LEU A 81 5.77 -3.63 10.21
C LEU A 81 6.36 -3.63 8.80
N ALA A 82 6.23 -4.75 8.10
CA ALA A 82 6.53 -4.80 6.68
C ALA A 82 5.46 -4.03 5.89
N VAL A 83 5.89 -3.20 4.95
CA VAL A 83 4.99 -2.43 4.09
C VAL A 83 5.43 -2.57 2.65
N LEU A 84 4.50 -2.95 1.78
CA LEU A 84 4.66 -2.92 0.33
C LEU A 84 4.01 -1.67 -0.21
N ILE A 85 4.75 -0.89 -0.99
CA ILE A 85 4.22 0.29 -1.68
C ILE A 85 4.45 0.08 -3.17
N HIS A 86 3.39 0.12 -3.96
CA HIS A 86 3.52 -0.07 -5.40
C HIS A 86 2.68 0.96 -6.18
N PRO A 87 3.14 1.34 -7.38
CA PRO A 87 2.33 2.16 -8.27
C PRO A 87 1.18 1.34 -8.87
N ASN A 88 0.18 2.01 -9.38
CA ASN A 88 -0.88 1.42 -10.19
C ASN A 88 -0.73 1.95 -11.63
N THR A 89 -0.10 1.14 -12.49
CA THR A 89 0.20 1.50 -13.88
C THR A 89 -0.64 0.72 -14.89
N GLY A 90 -1.47 -0.22 -14.40
CA GLY A 90 -2.19 -1.17 -15.27
C GLY A 90 -1.38 -2.44 -15.54
N ARG A 91 -0.14 -2.50 -15.12
CA ARG A 91 0.70 -3.70 -15.17
C ARG A 91 0.82 -4.27 -13.74
N GLU A 92 -0.28 -4.82 -13.23
CA GLU A 92 -0.39 -5.23 -11.84
C GLU A 92 0.72 -6.19 -11.41
N ARG A 93 1.07 -7.14 -12.28
CA ARG A 93 2.14 -8.09 -11.99
C ARG A 93 3.49 -7.39 -11.81
N ASP A 94 3.86 -6.54 -12.76
CA ASP A 94 5.10 -5.77 -12.67
C ASP A 94 5.09 -4.79 -11.50
N ASP A 95 3.95 -4.16 -11.25
CA ASP A 95 3.78 -3.21 -10.14
C ASP A 95 4.11 -3.86 -8.80
N HIS A 96 3.69 -5.13 -8.59
CA HIS A 96 3.98 -5.88 -7.36
C HIS A 96 5.38 -6.50 -7.32
N LEU A 97 5.91 -6.94 -8.45
CA LEU A 97 7.16 -7.73 -8.50
C LEU A 97 8.40 -6.89 -8.76
N HIS A 98 8.31 -5.86 -9.63
CA HIS A 98 9.48 -5.16 -10.16
C HIS A 98 9.49 -3.67 -9.85
N GLN A 99 8.32 -3.05 -9.65
CA GLN A 99 8.18 -1.60 -9.47
C GLN A 99 7.78 -1.23 -8.05
N ALA A 100 7.92 -2.16 -7.12
CA ALA A 100 7.52 -1.99 -5.73
C ALA A 100 8.66 -1.47 -4.86
N LEU A 101 8.28 -0.80 -3.81
CA LEU A 101 9.13 -0.31 -2.74
C LEU A 101 8.70 -1.01 -1.44
N TRP A 102 9.66 -1.59 -0.72
CA TRP A 102 9.39 -2.24 0.56
C TRP A 102 9.97 -1.44 1.72
N LEU A 103 9.22 -1.36 2.81
CA LEU A 103 9.71 -0.85 4.10
C LEU A 103 9.79 -2.01 5.09
N GLY A 104 10.84 -2.03 5.88
CA GLY A 104 11.07 -3.05 6.91
C GLY A 104 11.70 -4.30 6.34
N GLU A 105 10.90 -5.17 5.76
CA GLU A 105 11.38 -6.39 5.10
C GLU A 105 10.61 -6.61 3.79
N MET A 106 11.25 -7.31 2.87
CA MET A 106 10.63 -7.74 1.63
C MET A 106 9.99 -9.11 1.83
N LEU A 107 8.70 -9.23 1.54
CA LEU A 107 7.99 -10.49 1.61
C LEU A 107 7.82 -11.09 0.21
N PRO A 108 7.69 -12.42 0.09
CA PRO A 108 7.34 -13.03 -1.19
C PRO A 108 5.97 -12.56 -1.68
N ILE A 109 5.85 -12.34 -2.99
CA ILE A 109 4.57 -12.18 -3.67
C ILE A 109 4.25 -13.53 -4.29
N ILE A 110 3.15 -14.15 -3.85
CA ILE A 110 2.72 -15.45 -4.32
C ILE A 110 1.58 -15.32 -5.33
N ASN A 111 1.33 -16.38 -6.10
CA ASN A 111 0.23 -16.42 -7.08
C ASN A 111 0.24 -15.20 -8.03
N SER A 112 1.44 -14.75 -8.42
CA SER A 112 1.59 -13.56 -9.26
C SER A 112 0.94 -13.74 -10.64
N GLU A 113 0.73 -14.97 -11.08
CA GLU A 113 0.00 -15.29 -12.31
C GLU A 113 -1.47 -14.85 -12.28
N MET A 114 -2.04 -14.62 -11.10
CA MET A 114 -3.38 -14.06 -10.93
C MET A 114 -3.43 -12.55 -11.22
N LEU A 115 -2.27 -11.87 -11.19
CA LEU A 115 -2.17 -10.45 -11.43
C LEU A 115 -2.12 -10.17 -12.92
N SER A 116 -2.83 -9.13 -13.36
CA SER A 116 -2.91 -8.74 -14.76
C SER A 116 -1.55 -8.29 -15.29
N VAL A 117 -1.21 -8.74 -16.52
CA VAL A 117 -0.03 -8.25 -17.23
C VAL A 117 -0.26 -6.82 -17.74
N LEU A 118 -1.49 -6.56 -18.20
CA LEU A 118 -1.90 -5.23 -18.66
C LEU A 118 -3.41 -5.09 -18.48
N THR A 119 -3.82 -4.00 -17.87
CA THR A 119 -5.21 -3.60 -17.71
C THR A 119 -5.31 -2.09 -17.67
N GLN A 120 -6.50 -1.57 -17.47
CA GLN A 120 -6.69 -0.13 -17.27
C GLN A 120 -6.05 0.26 -15.92
N PRO A 121 -5.20 1.31 -15.88
CA PRO A 121 -4.62 1.76 -14.61
C PRO A 121 -5.70 2.15 -13.60
N GLU A 122 -5.53 1.70 -12.35
CA GLU A 122 -6.46 2.03 -11.29
C GLU A 122 -6.13 3.42 -10.73
N GLY A 123 -7.09 4.36 -10.81
CA GLY A 123 -7.00 5.64 -10.14
C GLY A 123 -7.21 5.51 -8.63
N PRO A 124 -7.01 6.60 -7.86
CA PRO A 124 -7.23 6.55 -6.42
C PRO A 124 -8.71 6.27 -6.12
N ARG A 125 -8.95 5.40 -5.14
CA ARG A 125 -10.31 5.07 -4.69
C ARG A 125 -10.91 6.25 -3.93
N PRO A 126 -12.24 6.33 -3.80
CA PRO A 126 -12.87 7.37 -3.00
C PRO A 126 -12.31 7.39 -1.57
N VAL A 127 -11.91 8.58 -1.11
CA VAL A 127 -11.38 8.79 0.23
C VAL A 127 -12.43 8.46 1.29
N ASN A 128 -12.04 7.71 2.32
CA ASN A 128 -12.92 7.33 3.43
C ASN A 128 -12.36 7.72 4.80
N THR A 129 -11.38 8.60 4.83
CA THR A 129 -10.83 9.18 6.06
C THR A 129 -11.22 10.64 6.18
N HIS A 130 -11.22 11.15 7.42
CA HIS A 130 -11.54 12.55 7.73
C HIS A 130 -10.47 13.11 8.66
N PRO A 131 -9.28 13.46 8.11
CA PRO A 131 -8.16 13.86 8.93
C PRO A 131 -8.44 15.14 9.72
N THR A 132 -8.02 15.13 10.99
CA THR A 132 -8.14 16.24 11.92
C THR A 132 -6.79 16.70 12.45
N LEU A 133 -5.73 15.95 12.16
CA LEU A 133 -4.36 16.22 12.60
C LEU A 133 -3.46 16.41 11.39
N SER A 134 -2.38 17.15 11.57
CA SER A 134 -1.31 17.24 10.58
C SER A 134 -0.29 16.11 10.76
N CYS A 135 0.40 15.78 9.70
CA CYS A 135 1.51 14.80 9.76
C CYS A 135 2.87 15.46 10.14
#